data_532c0a0ffd09e7d2672a32634b120578
#
_entry.id   532c0a0ffd09e7d2672a32634b120578
#
_cell.length_a   1.000
_cell.length_b   1.000
_cell.length_c   1.000
_cell.angle_alpha   90.00
_cell.angle_beta   90.00
_cell.angle_gamma   90.00
#
_symmetry.space_group_name_H-M   'P 1'
#
loop_
_entity.id
_entity.type
_entity.pdbx_description
1 polymer ?
#
loop_
_entity_poly.entity_id
_entity_poly.type
_entity_poly.pdbx_seq_one_letter_code
_entity_poly.pdbx_strand_id
1 'polypeptide(L)'
;MIGKLPASDWAHKMVSALDLLHRAKLAAEAAARYLREVDRPADPGSWTLKGSRDFVTEVDRTAERLIAEILLAGPSGGRMVGEELSPHIVTEGLVWIVDPLDGTTNFLHDYPSYAVSIAAAVDNVLQAAVVLQVPHNETYAAFRGGGAWLGKRRLAVSRINHPEFALLGTGFPFKDVSHLQEYQRQFARVAAATSGIRRAGSAALDLADLAAGRFDGFWEQRLSAWDIAAGTLLIREAGGVVT
;
A
#
# COMPACT_ATOMS: atom_id res chain seq x y z
N MET A 1 -1.57 -51.03 -23.12
CA MET A 1 -1.76 -49.72 -23.77
C MET A 1 -2.31 -48.77 -22.73
N ILE A 2 -1.44 -47.99 -22.12
CA ILE A 2 -1.82 -46.98 -21.14
C ILE A 2 -1.99 -45.69 -21.93
N GLY A 3 -3.26 -45.26 -22.09
CA GLY A 3 -3.60 -44.06 -22.81
C GLY A 3 -2.99 -42.83 -22.12
N LYS A 4 -2.15 -42.10 -22.83
CA LYS A 4 -1.72 -40.74 -22.46
C LYS A 4 -2.94 -39.86 -22.43
N LEU A 5 -3.30 -39.35 -21.24
CA LEU A 5 -4.22 -38.23 -21.11
C LEU A 5 -3.60 -37.04 -21.85
N PRO A 6 -4.39 -36.26 -22.60
CA PRO A 6 -3.89 -35.11 -23.31
C PRO A 6 -3.47 -34.03 -22.28
N ALA A 7 -2.26 -33.52 -22.48
CA ALA A 7 -1.76 -32.31 -21.82
C ALA A 7 -2.51 -31.08 -22.39
N SER A 8 -3.79 -31.00 -22.12
CA SER A 8 -4.64 -29.88 -22.52
C SER A 8 -5.48 -29.44 -21.34
N ASP A 9 -5.40 -28.19 -21.10
CA ASP A 9 -6.19 -27.26 -20.26
C ASP A 9 -5.50 -26.60 -19.07
N TRP A 10 -4.19 -26.50 -19.09
CA TRP A 10 -3.48 -25.54 -18.24
C TRP A 10 -3.27 -24.18 -18.92
N ALA A 11 -4.00 -23.89 -19.99
CA ALA A 11 -4.20 -22.53 -20.44
C ALA A 11 -5.18 -21.85 -19.46
N HIS A 12 -4.78 -21.72 -18.19
CA HIS A 12 -5.35 -20.72 -17.33
C HIS A 12 -5.22 -19.41 -18.10
N LYS A 13 -6.35 -18.81 -18.44
CA LYS A 13 -6.41 -17.43 -18.92
C LYS A 13 -5.54 -16.63 -17.99
N MET A 14 -4.32 -16.33 -18.41
CA MET A 14 -3.41 -15.50 -17.60
C MET A 14 -4.15 -14.19 -17.40
N VAL A 15 -4.57 -13.93 -16.17
CA VAL A 15 -5.21 -12.67 -15.80
C VAL A 15 -4.20 -11.60 -16.10
N SER A 16 -4.53 -10.66 -16.98
CA SER A 16 -3.60 -9.62 -17.34
C SER A 16 -3.34 -8.69 -16.14
N ALA A 17 -2.17 -8.09 -16.08
CA ALA A 17 -1.85 -7.10 -15.05
C ALA A 17 -2.86 -5.93 -15.05
N LEU A 18 -3.43 -5.60 -16.22
CA LEU A 18 -4.46 -4.60 -16.37
C LEU A 18 -5.80 -5.04 -15.77
N ASP A 19 -6.19 -6.32 -15.91
CA ASP A 19 -7.41 -6.86 -15.29
C ASP A 19 -7.27 -6.87 -13.76
N LEU A 20 -6.09 -7.23 -13.26
CA LEU A 20 -5.77 -7.17 -11.82
C LEU A 20 -5.86 -5.73 -11.32
N LEU A 21 -5.29 -4.77 -12.05
CA LEU A 21 -5.40 -3.35 -11.71
C LEU A 21 -6.85 -2.88 -11.67
N HIS A 22 -7.65 -3.26 -12.67
CA HIS A 22 -9.07 -2.87 -12.70
C HIS A 22 -9.82 -3.38 -11.47
N ARG A 23 -9.60 -4.64 -11.09
CA ARG A 23 -10.20 -5.23 -9.91
C ARG A 23 -9.74 -4.57 -8.61
N ALA A 24 -8.44 -4.30 -8.48
CA ALA A 24 -7.90 -3.58 -7.33
C ALA A 24 -8.51 -2.17 -7.19
N LYS A 25 -8.73 -1.46 -8.30
CA LYS A 25 -9.41 -0.16 -8.28
C LYS A 25 -10.83 -0.26 -7.77
N LEU A 26 -11.62 -1.23 -8.27
CA LEU A 26 -13.00 -1.43 -7.80
C LEU A 26 -13.06 -1.71 -6.30
N ALA A 27 -12.15 -2.54 -5.79
CA ALA A 27 -12.07 -2.87 -4.37
C ALA A 27 -11.65 -1.65 -3.53
N ALA A 28 -10.64 -0.91 -3.97
CA ALA A 28 -10.19 0.30 -3.29
C ALA A 28 -11.27 1.39 -3.26
N GLU A 29 -12.01 1.58 -4.35
CA GLU A 29 -13.12 2.54 -4.43
C GLU A 29 -14.28 2.17 -3.49
N ALA A 30 -14.60 0.88 -3.37
CA ALA A 30 -15.65 0.40 -2.45
C ALA A 30 -15.27 0.66 -0.99
N ALA A 31 -14.05 0.29 -0.59
CA ALA A 31 -13.55 0.56 0.75
C ALA A 31 -13.42 2.06 1.03
N ALA A 32 -12.89 2.84 0.09
CA ALA A 32 -12.75 4.29 0.26
C ALA A 32 -14.11 5.00 0.38
N ARG A 33 -15.13 4.53 -0.31
CA ARG A 33 -16.50 5.05 -0.16
C ARG A 33 -16.99 4.81 1.28
N TYR A 34 -16.87 3.57 1.75
CA TYR A 34 -17.24 3.23 3.13
C TYR A 34 -16.49 4.09 4.14
N LEU A 35 -15.16 4.25 4.00
CA LEU A 35 -14.33 5.04 4.90
C LEU A 35 -14.68 6.54 4.92
N ARG A 36 -15.24 7.07 3.84
CA ARG A 36 -15.74 8.47 3.80
C ARG A 36 -17.11 8.65 4.43
N GLU A 37 -17.93 7.61 4.43
CA GLU A 37 -19.33 7.65 4.89
C GLU A 37 -19.51 7.18 6.33
N VAL A 38 -18.59 6.35 6.83
CA VAL A 38 -18.69 5.81 8.19
C VAL A 38 -18.38 6.87 9.24
N ASP A 39 -19.14 6.86 10.32
CA ASP A 39 -18.83 7.66 11.50
C ASP A 39 -17.53 7.21 12.14
N ARG A 40 -16.62 8.16 12.37
CA ARG A 40 -15.37 7.85 13.05
C ARG A 40 -15.64 7.51 14.51
N PRO A 41 -15.00 6.45 15.04
CA PRO A 41 -15.09 6.14 16.45
C PRO A 41 -14.50 7.26 17.32
N ALA A 42 -15.35 8.17 17.80
CA ALA A 42 -14.91 9.34 18.56
C ALA A 42 -14.46 9.00 19.99
N ASP A 43 -14.93 7.90 20.55
CA ASP A 43 -14.56 7.46 21.89
C ASP A 43 -13.30 6.59 21.85
N PRO A 44 -12.16 7.04 22.43
CA PRO A 44 -10.95 6.21 22.52
C PRO A 44 -11.15 4.87 23.22
N GLY A 45 -12.18 4.74 24.07
CA GLY A 45 -12.55 3.47 24.71
C GLY A 45 -13.07 2.41 23.74
N SER A 46 -13.49 2.81 22.53
CA SER A 46 -13.91 1.88 21.46
C SER A 46 -12.76 1.43 20.56
N TRP A 47 -11.57 2.03 20.70
CA TRP A 47 -10.41 1.66 19.90
C TRP A 47 -9.74 0.41 20.47
N THR A 48 -9.51 -0.57 19.63
CA THR A 48 -8.81 -1.79 20.03
C THR A 48 -7.32 -1.62 19.78
N LEU A 49 -6.48 -1.97 20.75
CA LEU A 49 -5.04 -2.03 20.59
C LEU A 49 -4.64 -3.43 20.10
N LYS A 50 -4.04 -3.55 18.93
CA LYS A 50 -3.36 -4.76 18.44
C LYS A 50 -2.04 -4.98 19.19
N GLY A 51 -1.41 -3.89 19.64
CA GLY A 51 -0.14 -3.84 20.34
C GLY A 51 0.07 -2.47 20.99
N SER A 52 1.29 -2.18 21.42
CA SER A 52 1.60 -0.86 21.96
C SER A 52 1.41 0.23 20.90
N ARG A 53 0.43 1.14 21.09
CA ARG A 53 0.13 2.27 20.19
C ARG A 53 -0.27 1.86 18.76
N ASP A 54 -0.75 0.65 18.57
CA ASP A 54 -1.25 0.15 17.29
C ASP A 54 -2.75 -0.06 17.39
N PHE A 55 -3.50 0.80 16.73
CA PHE A 55 -4.95 0.83 16.81
C PHE A 55 -5.57 0.07 15.63
N VAL A 56 -6.64 -0.64 15.92
CA VAL A 56 -7.56 -1.19 14.94
C VAL A 56 -8.99 -0.93 15.38
N THR A 57 -9.86 -0.74 14.46
CA THR A 57 -11.28 -0.57 14.72
C THR A 57 -12.09 -1.57 13.89
N GLU A 58 -13.38 -1.67 14.19
CA GLU A 58 -14.29 -2.43 13.33
C GLU A 58 -14.40 -1.81 11.94
N VAL A 59 -14.01 -0.53 11.80
CA VAL A 59 -13.95 0.17 10.50
C VAL A 59 -12.91 -0.47 9.60
N ASP A 60 -11.69 -0.72 10.10
CA ASP A 60 -10.59 -1.36 9.35
C ASP A 60 -11.01 -2.76 8.89
N ARG A 61 -11.57 -3.56 9.80
CA ARG A 61 -12.03 -4.93 9.49
C ARG A 61 -13.17 -4.96 8.48
N THR A 62 -14.07 -3.98 8.55
CA THR A 62 -15.17 -3.88 7.58
C THR A 62 -14.67 -3.47 6.21
N ALA A 63 -13.73 -2.52 6.15
CA ALA A 63 -13.07 -2.15 4.90
C ALA A 63 -12.34 -3.36 4.28
N GLU A 64 -11.62 -4.16 5.07
CA GLU A 64 -10.95 -5.37 4.57
C GLU A 64 -11.93 -6.42 4.04
N ARG A 65 -13.08 -6.64 4.72
CA ARG A 65 -14.14 -7.55 4.21
C ARG A 65 -14.70 -7.10 2.87
N LEU A 66 -14.99 -5.80 2.70
CA LEU A 66 -15.47 -5.24 1.44
C LEU A 66 -14.47 -5.43 0.31
N ILE A 67 -13.19 -5.24 0.59
CA ILE A 67 -12.11 -5.48 -0.36
C ILE A 67 -12.06 -6.98 -0.74
N ALA A 68 -12.07 -7.87 0.26
CA ALA A 68 -12.01 -9.32 0.06
C ALA A 68 -13.17 -9.83 -0.80
N GLU A 69 -14.40 -9.37 -0.56
CA GLU A 69 -15.58 -9.73 -1.36
C GLU A 69 -15.38 -9.45 -2.84
N ILE A 70 -14.77 -8.31 -3.19
CA ILE A 70 -14.54 -7.94 -4.59
C ILE A 70 -13.33 -8.71 -5.17
N LEU A 71 -12.23 -8.79 -4.43
CA LEU A 71 -11.01 -9.40 -4.94
C LEU A 71 -11.13 -10.91 -5.12
N LEU A 72 -11.80 -11.60 -4.20
CA LEU A 72 -11.87 -13.07 -4.18
C LEU A 72 -13.07 -13.62 -4.98
N ALA A 73 -14.10 -12.84 -5.27
CA ALA A 73 -15.28 -13.29 -6.04
C ALA A 73 -15.01 -13.53 -7.53
N GLY A 74 -13.88 -13.13 -8.06
CA GLY A 74 -13.62 -13.21 -9.51
C GLY A 74 -13.11 -14.59 -9.97
N PRO A 75 -13.22 -14.87 -11.28
CA PRO A 75 -12.84 -16.15 -11.87
C PRO A 75 -11.36 -16.50 -11.71
N SER A 76 -10.52 -15.53 -11.42
CA SER A 76 -9.08 -15.72 -11.16
C SER A 76 -8.81 -16.23 -9.75
N GLY A 77 -9.78 -16.14 -8.82
CA GLY A 77 -9.60 -16.49 -7.43
C GLY A 77 -8.43 -15.72 -6.81
N GLY A 78 -7.55 -16.45 -6.20
CA GLY A 78 -6.38 -15.93 -5.50
C GLY A 78 -6.53 -16.07 -3.99
N ARG A 79 -5.48 -15.69 -3.29
CA ARG A 79 -5.44 -15.61 -1.83
C ARG A 79 -5.25 -14.15 -1.45
N MET A 80 -5.60 -13.80 -0.23
CA MET A 80 -5.40 -12.46 0.28
C MET A 80 -4.48 -12.52 1.51
N VAL A 81 -3.55 -11.59 1.56
CA VAL A 81 -2.75 -11.23 2.72
C VAL A 81 -3.19 -9.83 3.09
N GLY A 82 -3.83 -9.69 4.22
CA GLY A 82 -4.36 -8.41 4.72
C GLY A 82 -3.91 -8.16 6.14
N GLU A 83 -3.84 -6.91 6.52
CA GLU A 83 -3.35 -6.50 7.84
C GLU A 83 -4.25 -7.02 8.97
N GLU A 84 -5.58 -7.07 8.75
CA GLU A 84 -6.54 -7.24 9.83
C GLU A 84 -7.03 -8.67 10.00
N LEU A 85 -7.39 -9.32 8.90
CA LEU A 85 -8.07 -10.61 8.92
C LEU A 85 -7.20 -11.76 8.42
N SER A 86 -6.16 -11.48 7.65
CA SER A 86 -5.36 -12.50 6.96
C SER A 86 -3.85 -12.17 6.95
N PRO A 87 -3.19 -11.96 8.11
CA PRO A 87 -1.80 -11.47 8.17
C PRO A 87 -0.74 -12.52 7.79
N HIS A 88 -1.15 -13.74 7.41
CA HIS A 88 -0.20 -14.80 7.05
C HIS A 88 0.28 -14.65 5.62
N ILE A 89 1.59 -14.47 5.46
CA ILE A 89 2.22 -14.29 4.15
C ILE A 89 2.12 -15.57 3.32
N VAL A 90 1.67 -15.41 2.09
CA VAL A 90 1.58 -16.43 1.05
C VAL A 90 2.25 -15.87 -0.20
N THR A 91 2.99 -16.71 -0.94
CA THR A 91 3.81 -16.24 -2.07
C THR A 91 3.52 -16.95 -3.39
N GLU A 92 2.74 -18.03 -3.38
CA GLU A 92 2.44 -18.82 -4.58
C GLU A 92 1.11 -18.44 -5.22
N GLY A 93 1.07 -18.44 -6.53
CA GLY A 93 -0.09 -18.11 -7.34
C GLY A 93 -0.47 -16.62 -7.24
N LEU A 94 -1.75 -16.32 -7.50
CA LEU A 94 -2.26 -14.96 -7.33
C LEU A 94 -2.49 -14.66 -5.86
N VAL A 95 -1.84 -13.61 -5.38
CA VAL A 95 -1.97 -13.09 -4.01
C VAL A 95 -2.30 -11.60 -4.05
N TRP A 96 -3.37 -11.22 -3.38
CA TRP A 96 -3.72 -9.84 -3.09
C TRP A 96 -3.09 -9.44 -1.76
N ILE A 97 -2.40 -8.31 -1.74
CA ILE A 97 -1.72 -7.78 -0.55
C ILE A 97 -2.41 -6.46 -0.23
N VAL A 98 -3.04 -6.38 0.96
CA VAL A 98 -4.03 -5.36 1.28
C VAL A 98 -3.75 -4.71 2.63
N ASP A 99 -3.71 -3.40 2.63
CA ASP A 99 -3.93 -2.57 3.81
C ASP A 99 -5.26 -1.82 3.60
N PRO A 100 -6.30 -2.15 4.38
CA PRO A 100 -7.62 -1.55 4.22
C PRO A 100 -7.67 -0.08 4.67
N LEU A 101 -6.78 0.33 5.58
CA LEU A 101 -6.71 1.68 6.13
C LEU A 101 -5.30 2.01 6.65
N ASP A 102 -4.36 2.22 5.73
CA ASP A 102 -3.04 2.74 6.11
C ASP A 102 -3.18 4.17 6.65
N GLY A 103 -2.75 4.34 7.89
CA GLY A 103 -2.93 5.58 8.64
C GLY A 103 -4.16 5.57 9.56
N THR A 104 -4.50 4.44 10.20
CA THR A 104 -5.62 4.30 11.16
C THR A 104 -5.61 5.40 12.22
N THR A 105 -4.45 5.74 12.79
CA THR A 105 -4.33 6.85 13.75
C THR A 105 -4.77 8.19 13.15
N ASN A 106 -4.37 8.46 11.90
CA ASN A 106 -4.76 9.68 11.19
C ASN A 106 -6.28 9.71 10.96
N PHE A 107 -6.85 8.60 10.54
CA PHE A 107 -8.31 8.47 10.36
C PHE A 107 -9.05 8.78 11.66
N LEU A 108 -8.63 8.17 12.78
CA LEU A 108 -9.25 8.38 14.10
C LEU A 108 -9.19 9.84 14.57
N HIS A 109 -8.14 10.56 14.22
CA HIS A 109 -7.93 11.96 14.57
C HIS A 109 -8.40 12.96 13.51
N ASP A 110 -9.10 12.50 12.45
CA ASP A 110 -9.51 13.35 11.32
C ASP A 110 -8.34 14.08 10.62
N TYR A 111 -7.15 13.50 10.68
CA TYR A 111 -6.01 14.04 9.95
C TYR A 111 -6.00 13.48 8.52
N PRO A 112 -6.04 14.34 7.47
CA PRO A 112 -6.38 13.90 6.10
C PRO A 112 -5.23 13.20 5.36
N SER A 113 -4.53 12.27 6.00
CA SER A 113 -3.44 11.49 5.44
C SER A 113 -3.63 10.01 5.76
N TYR A 114 -4.54 9.35 5.04
CA TYR A 114 -4.79 7.92 5.12
C TYR A 114 -5.29 7.37 3.77
N ALA A 115 -5.05 6.09 3.53
CA ALA A 115 -5.29 5.47 2.23
C ALA A 115 -5.75 4.01 2.34
N VAL A 116 -6.35 3.52 1.26
CA VAL A 116 -6.47 2.09 0.95
C VAL A 116 -5.31 1.70 0.05
N SER A 117 -4.57 0.66 0.42
CA SER A 117 -3.42 0.14 -0.33
C SER A 117 -3.70 -1.30 -0.77
N ILE A 118 -3.64 -1.57 -2.08
CA ILE A 118 -3.89 -2.90 -2.67
C ILE A 118 -2.83 -3.20 -3.71
N ALA A 119 -2.15 -4.33 -3.57
CA ALA A 119 -1.28 -4.87 -4.61
C ALA A 119 -1.73 -6.28 -5.02
N ALA A 120 -1.47 -6.64 -6.26
CA ALA A 120 -1.58 -8.00 -6.76
C ALA A 120 -0.20 -8.53 -7.11
N ALA A 121 0.14 -9.72 -6.63
CA ALA A 121 1.34 -10.45 -7.00
C ALA A 121 0.98 -11.82 -7.59
N VAL A 122 1.74 -12.27 -8.57
CA VAL A 122 1.67 -13.63 -9.11
C VAL A 122 3.05 -14.26 -8.91
N ASP A 123 3.09 -15.37 -8.19
CA ASP A 123 4.33 -16.08 -7.86
C ASP A 123 5.41 -15.12 -7.32
N ASN A 124 5.03 -14.33 -6.33
CA ASN A 124 5.86 -13.32 -5.66
C ASN A 124 6.33 -12.16 -6.56
N VAL A 125 5.73 -11.96 -7.71
CA VAL A 125 6.05 -10.86 -8.63
C VAL A 125 4.88 -9.89 -8.70
N LEU A 126 5.07 -8.65 -8.27
CA LEU A 126 4.05 -7.59 -8.30
C LEU A 126 3.58 -7.33 -9.74
N GLN A 127 2.27 -7.33 -9.96
CA GLN A 127 1.62 -7.17 -11.26
C GLN A 127 0.78 -5.89 -11.34
N ALA A 128 0.07 -5.55 -10.26
CA ALA A 128 -0.79 -4.37 -10.19
C ALA A 128 -0.74 -3.74 -8.80
N ALA A 129 -0.97 -2.44 -8.73
CA ALA A 129 -0.97 -1.68 -7.50
C ALA A 129 -1.96 -0.53 -7.55
N VAL A 130 -2.64 -0.28 -6.43
CA VAL A 130 -3.49 0.88 -6.19
C VAL A 130 -3.20 1.41 -4.79
N VAL A 131 -2.98 2.71 -4.69
CA VAL A 131 -3.06 3.45 -3.43
C VAL A 131 -4.11 4.55 -3.64
N LEU A 132 -5.20 4.48 -2.87
CA LEU A 132 -6.28 5.45 -2.95
C LEU A 132 -6.26 6.33 -1.69
N GLN A 133 -5.87 7.57 -1.84
CA GLN A 133 -5.95 8.58 -0.79
C GLN A 133 -7.41 8.93 -0.53
N VAL A 134 -7.95 8.49 0.59
CA VAL A 134 -9.39 8.53 0.87
C VAL A 134 -9.93 9.96 1.00
N PRO A 135 -9.29 10.88 1.77
CA PRO A 135 -9.82 12.23 1.95
C PRO A 135 -9.90 13.05 0.66
N HIS A 136 -8.92 12.92 -0.21
CA HIS A 136 -8.83 13.71 -1.45
C HIS A 136 -9.38 12.97 -2.67
N ASN A 137 -9.77 11.70 -2.51
CA ASN A 137 -10.22 10.83 -3.62
C ASN A 137 -9.21 10.75 -4.78
N GLU A 138 -7.92 10.79 -4.46
CA GLU A 138 -6.84 10.65 -5.42
C GLU A 138 -6.41 9.18 -5.53
N THR A 139 -6.38 8.65 -6.75
CA THR A 139 -5.99 7.26 -7.00
C THR A 139 -4.67 7.18 -7.73
N TYR A 140 -3.66 6.66 -7.04
CA TYR A 140 -2.39 6.24 -7.62
C TYR A 140 -2.53 4.79 -8.08
N ALA A 141 -2.09 4.50 -9.29
CA ALA A 141 -2.27 3.20 -9.90
C ALA A 141 -1.08 2.82 -10.77
N ALA A 142 -0.67 1.56 -10.72
CA ALA A 142 0.35 1.02 -11.61
C ALA A 142 0.04 -0.42 -11.99
N PHE A 143 0.52 -0.83 -13.16
CA PHE A 143 0.63 -2.24 -13.52
C PHE A 143 1.98 -2.49 -14.18
N ARG A 144 2.48 -3.69 -14.04
CA ARG A 144 3.80 -4.07 -14.51
C ARG A 144 3.96 -3.82 -16.01
N GLY A 145 4.94 -2.99 -16.38
CA GLY A 145 5.22 -2.56 -17.75
C GLY A 145 4.27 -1.49 -18.29
N GLY A 146 3.31 -0.99 -17.49
CA GLY A 146 2.32 0.01 -17.90
C GLY A 146 2.59 1.42 -17.39
N GLY A 147 3.59 1.57 -16.53
CA GLY A 147 3.87 2.82 -15.84
C GLY A 147 2.98 3.07 -14.64
N ALA A 148 3.27 4.13 -13.89
CA ALA A 148 2.49 4.62 -12.77
C ALA A 148 1.69 5.85 -13.14
N TRP A 149 0.52 6.02 -12.52
CA TRP A 149 -0.45 7.05 -12.88
C TRP A 149 -1.15 7.60 -11.64
N LEU A 150 -1.43 8.92 -11.63
CA LEU A 150 -2.36 9.57 -10.73
C LEU A 150 -3.55 10.07 -11.57
N GLY A 151 -4.67 9.39 -11.46
CA GLY A 151 -5.80 9.60 -12.35
C GLY A 151 -5.40 9.36 -13.82
N LYS A 152 -5.33 10.43 -14.62
CA LYS A 152 -4.90 10.40 -16.03
C LYS A 152 -3.44 10.88 -16.22
N ARG A 153 -2.80 11.39 -15.19
CA ARG A 153 -1.43 11.91 -15.25
C ARG A 153 -0.43 10.79 -15.04
N ARG A 154 0.45 10.57 -16.01
CA ARG A 154 1.57 9.63 -15.85
C ARG A 154 2.56 10.18 -14.83
N LEU A 155 3.02 9.30 -13.94
CA LEU A 155 3.96 9.64 -12.89
C LEU A 155 5.41 9.40 -13.34
N ALA A 156 6.30 10.14 -12.74
CA ALA A 156 7.74 9.92 -12.76
C ALA A 156 8.31 10.41 -11.43
N VAL A 157 9.29 9.68 -10.91
CA VAL A 157 10.04 10.10 -9.73
C VAL A 157 10.76 11.42 -9.97
N SER A 158 11.13 12.10 -8.90
CA SER A 158 11.89 13.34 -8.94
C SER A 158 13.22 13.17 -9.68
N ARG A 159 13.74 14.29 -10.22
CA ARG A 159 15.08 14.38 -10.84
C ARG A 159 16.09 15.10 -9.95
N ILE A 160 15.71 15.43 -8.71
CA ILE A 160 16.62 16.04 -7.73
C ILE A 160 17.68 15.01 -7.37
N ASN A 161 18.94 15.34 -7.59
CA ASN A 161 20.10 14.47 -7.37
C ASN A 161 21.11 15.04 -6.35
N HIS A 162 20.79 16.18 -5.76
CA HIS A 162 21.56 16.82 -4.71
C HIS A 162 20.80 16.77 -3.39
N PRO A 163 21.35 16.14 -2.33
CA PRO A 163 20.66 15.99 -1.07
C PRO A 163 20.14 17.29 -0.46
N GLU A 164 20.89 18.39 -0.58
CA GLU A 164 20.52 19.69 -0.02
C GLU A 164 19.20 20.27 -0.57
N PHE A 165 18.74 19.78 -1.72
CA PHE A 165 17.45 20.17 -2.30
C PHE A 165 16.35 19.13 -2.06
N ALA A 166 16.71 17.96 -1.54
CA ALA A 166 15.79 16.84 -1.41
C ALA A 166 14.81 17.02 -0.27
N LEU A 167 13.55 16.68 -0.52
CA LEU A 167 12.49 16.52 0.47
C LEU A 167 12.21 15.03 0.67
N LEU A 168 12.35 14.55 1.90
CA LEU A 168 12.19 13.13 2.21
C LEU A 168 10.95 12.85 3.06
N GLY A 169 10.32 11.69 2.79
CA GLY A 169 9.32 11.09 3.67
C GLY A 169 9.98 10.12 4.66
N THR A 170 9.34 9.90 5.81
CA THR A 170 9.78 8.91 6.82
C THR A 170 8.65 8.49 7.74
N GLY A 171 8.75 7.28 8.31
CA GLY A 171 8.06 6.92 9.54
C GLY A 171 9.04 6.77 10.68
N PHE A 172 8.58 6.78 11.92
CA PHE A 172 9.43 6.50 13.07
C PHE A 172 8.84 5.38 13.94
N PRO A 173 9.68 4.63 14.67
CA PRO A 173 9.29 3.40 15.34
C PRO A 173 8.49 3.66 16.63
N PHE A 174 7.24 4.13 16.51
CA PHE A 174 6.39 4.41 17.67
C PHE A 174 5.72 3.15 18.23
N LYS A 175 5.50 2.12 17.40
CA LYS A 175 4.94 0.83 17.82
C LYS A 175 5.97 0.01 18.62
N ASP A 176 7.25 0.07 18.24
CA ASP A 176 8.36 -0.58 18.91
C ASP A 176 9.57 0.38 19.02
N VAL A 177 9.74 0.94 20.20
CA VAL A 177 10.78 1.95 20.48
C VAL A 177 12.19 1.38 20.68
N SER A 178 12.37 0.06 20.57
CA SER A 178 13.69 -0.57 20.74
C SER A 178 14.75 -0.04 19.76
N HIS A 179 14.34 0.42 18.59
CA HIS A 179 15.19 1.00 17.55
C HIS A 179 15.17 2.54 17.49
N LEU A 180 14.53 3.21 18.45
CA LEU A 180 14.38 4.66 18.43
C LEU A 180 15.73 5.40 18.39
N GLN A 181 16.74 4.94 19.10
CA GLN A 181 18.07 5.57 19.08
C GLN A 181 18.75 5.45 17.71
N GLU A 182 18.60 4.31 17.04
CA GLU A 182 19.12 4.12 15.69
C GLU A 182 18.41 5.06 14.71
N TYR A 183 17.08 5.12 14.77
CA TYR A 183 16.29 6.04 13.98
C TYR A 183 16.69 7.50 14.22
N GLN A 184 16.88 7.92 15.47
CA GLN A 184 17.31 9.28 15.80
C GLN A 184 18.64 9.65 15.17
N ARG A 185 19.63 8.71 15.15
CA ARG A 185 20.91 8.93 14.46
C ARG A 185 20.73 9.10 12.96
N GLN A 186 19.89 8.27 12.31
CA GLN A 186 19.58 8.38 10.89
C GLN A 186 18.87 9.71 10.60
N PHE A 187 17.85 10.03 11.39
CA PHE A 187 17.08 11.28 11.26
C PHE A 187 17.99 12.51 11.35
N ALA A 188 18.89 12.57 12.35
CA ALA A 188 19.78 13.69 12.51
C ALA A 188 20.72 13.88 11.30
N ARG A 189 21.24 12.79 10.72
CA ARG A 189 22.08 12.84 9.51
C ARG A 189 21.27 13.33 8.28
N VAL A 190 20.07 12.78 8.08
CA VAL A 190 19.21 13.17 6.96
C VAL A 190 18.77 14.62 7.11
N ALA A 191 18.35 15.05 8.30
CA ALA A 191 17.93 16.42 8.56
C ALA A 191 19.05 17.44 8.32
N ALA A 192 20.28 17.09 8.61
CA ALA A 192 21.42 17.97 8.37
C ALA A 192 21.84 18.05 6.88
N ALA A 193 21.41 17.10 6.05
CA ALA A 193 21.85 16.95 4.66
C ALA A 193 20.79 17.35 3.63
N THR A 194 19.53 17.56 4.04
CA THR A 194 18.39 17.70 3.12
C THR A 194 17.60 18.98 3.37
N SER A 195 16.75 19.37 2.41
CA SER A 195 15.90 20.56 2.54
C SER A 195 14.76 20.38 3.52
N GLY A 196 14.41 19.14 3.86
CA GLY A 196 13.37 18.87 4.83
C GLY A 196 12.89 17.44 4.87
N ILE A 197 12.16 17.12 5.94
CA ILE A 197 11.59 15.80 6.18
C ILE A 197 10.09 15.95 6.42
N ARG A 198 9.31 14.97 5.96
CA ARG A 198 7.89 14.83 6.24
C ARG A 198 7.63 13.50 6.95
N ARG A 199 6.75 13.54 7.93
CA ARG A 199 6.22 12.35 8.62
C ARG A 199 4.70 12.46 8.59
N ALA A 200 4.10 12.05 7.47
CA ALA A 200 2.66 12.19 7.25
C ALA A 200 1.84 11.10 7.95
N GLY A 201 2.42 9.93 8.20
CA GLY A 201 1.81 8.85 9.00
C GLY A 201 0.98 7.86 8.21
N SER A 202 1.22 7.77 6.90
CA SER A 202 0.71 6.76 5.97
C SER A 202 1.86 6.37 5.06
N ALA A 203 2.42 5.19 5.24
CA ALA A 203 3.57 4.71 4.46
C ALA A 203 3.19 4.51 2.99
N ALA A 204 1.98 4.03 2.71
CA ALA A 204 1.49 3.85 1.35
C ALA A 204 1.40 5.19 0.61
N LEU A 205 0.95 6.27 1.28
CA LEU A 205 0.91 7.61 0.69
C LEU A 205 2.30 8.20 0.50
N ASP A 206 3.20 8.04 1.47
CA ASP A 206 4.58 8.51 1.36
C ASP A 206 5.29 7.88 0.15
N LEU A 207 5.09 6.56 -0.08
CA LEU A 207 5.60 5.85 -1.25
C LEU A 207 4.92 6.28 -2.56
N ALA A 208 3.61 6.56 -2.53
CA ALA A 208 2.89 7.07 -3.69
C ALA A 208 3.35 8.50 -4.07
N ASP A 209 3.62 9.33 -3.07
CA ASP A 209 4.17 10.67 -3.26
C ASP A 209 5.62 10.65 -3.77
N LEU A 210 6.41 9.65 -3.36
CA LEU A 210 7.72 9.39 -3.97
C LEU A 210 7.58 9.05 -5.45
N ALA A 211 6.66 8.13 -5.81
CA ALA A 211 6.39 7.77 -7.19
C ALA A 211 5.89 8.96 -8.03
N ALA A 212 5.23 9.93 -7.40
CA ALA A 212 4.75 11.16 -8.03
C ALA A 212 5.81 12.27 -8.13
N GLY A 213 7.00 12.06 -7.59
CA GLY A 213 8.09 13.05 -7.54
C GLY A 213 7.83 14.20 -6.56
N ARG A 214 6.91 14.01 -5.61
CA ARG A 214 6.66 14.95 -4.50
C ARG A 214 7.71 14.82 -3.40
N PHE A 215 8.20 13.58 -3.20
CA PHE A 215 9.36 13.27 -2.38
C PHE A 215 10.52 12.77 -3.26
N ASP A 216 11.73 13.01 -2.80
CA ASP A 216 12.98 12.61 -3.47
C ASP A 216 13.54 11.32 -2.88
N GLY A 217 13.09 10.96 -1.68
CA GLY A 217 13.45 9.75 -0.97
C GLY A 217 12.47 9.43 0.16
N PHE A 218 12.52 8.19 0.61
CA PHE A 218 11.76 7.70 1.76
C PHE A 218 12.57 6.64 2.48
N TRP A 219 12.50 6.64 3.80
CA TRP A 219 13.03 5.55 4.62
C TRP A 219 12.14 5.29 5.81
N GLU A 220 11.90 4.04 6.07
CA GLU A 220 11.19 3.56 7.24
C GLU A 220 11.65 2.13 7.54
N GLN A 221 11.61 1.72 8.80
CA GLN A 221 12.01 0.39 9.24
C GLN A 221 10.81 -0.41 9.71
N ARG A 222 10.86 -1.75 9.48
CA ARG A 222 9.87 -2.71 9.98
C ARG A 222 8.46 -2.52 9.42
N LEU A 223 8.37 -2.09 8.18
CA LEU A 223 7.14 -2.11 7.45
C LEU A 223 6.74 -3.53 7.06
N SER A 224 5.46 -3.80 7.06
CA SER A 224 4.87 -5.05 6.59
C SER A 224 4.69 -5.07 5.08
N ALA A 225 4.37 -6.24 4.52
CA ALA A 225 4.16 -6.36 3.08
C ALA A 225 3.03 -5.48 2.56
N TRP A 226 1.95 -5.33 3.33
CA TRP A 226 0.79 -4.53 2.94
C TRP A 226 1.08 -3.02 2.92
N ASP A 227 2.00 -2.52 3.78
CA ASP A 227 2.43 -1.12 3.78
C ASP A 227 3.19 -0.75 2.50
N ILE A 228 3.98 -1.69 1.94
CA ILE A 228 4.98 -1.38 0.91
C ILE A 228 4.69 -1.96 -0.48
N ALA A 229 3.89 -3.02 -0.61
CA ALA A 229 3.77 -3.74 -1.88
C ALA A 229 3.24 -2.85 -3.01
N ALA A 230 2.18 -2.08 -2.77
CA ALA A 230 1.62 -1.18 -3.76
C ALA A 230 2.60 -0.04 -4.10
N GLY A 231 3.17 0.61 -3.08
CA GLY A 231 4.15 1.68 -3.24
C GLY A 231 5.40 1.22 -4.00
N THR A 232 5.87 0.00 -3.74
CA THR A 232 7.01 -0.60 -4.46
C THR A 232 6.77 -0.67 -5.97
N LEU A 233 5.59 -1.14 -6.40
CA LEU A 233 5.29 -1.18 -7.83
C LEU A 233 5.11 0.22 -8.41
N LEU A 234 4.42 1.13 -7.70
CA LEU A 234 4.28 2.53 -8.12
C LEU A 234 5.63 3.20 -8.38
N ILE A 235 6.57 3.07 -7.45
CA ILE A 235 7.91 3.66 -7.54
C ILE A 235 8.67 3.05 -8.73
N ARG A 236 8.71 1.73 -8.87
CA ARG A 236 9.41 1.06 -9.97
C ARG A 236 8.86 1.44 -11.33
N GLU A 237 7.55 1.49 -11.48
CA GLU A 237 6.87 1.88 -12.73
C GLU A 237 6.97 3.39 -13.01
N ALA A 238 7.27 4.21 -12.01
CA ALA A 238 7.61 5.63 -12.15
C ALA A 238 9.11 5.89 -12.43
N GLY A 239 9.94 4.83 -12.49
CA GLY A 239 11.37 4.92 -12.79
C GLY A 239 12.26 5.08 -11.56
N GLY A 240 11.74 4.85 -10.35
CA GLY A 240 12.49 4.88 -9.10
C GLY A 240 13.08 3.53 -8.70
N VAL A 241 13.81 3.52 -7.57
CA VAL A 241 14.49 2.35 -7.02
C VAL A 241 13.94 2.04 -5.63
N VAL A 242 13.73 0.77 -5.33
CA VAL A 242 13.33 0.25 -4.02
C VAL A 242 14.33 -0.85 -3.64
N THR A 243 14.92 -0.73 -2.44
CA THR A 243 15.96 -1.64 -1.90
C THR A 243 15.45 -2.34 -0.65
#